data_376dfa47ea38e25ec33f234e359dca89
#
_entry.id   376dfa47ea38e25ec33f234e359dca89
#
_cell.length_a   1.000
_cell.length_b   1.000
_cell.length_c   1.000
_cell.angle_alpha   90.00
_cell.angle_beta   90.00
_cell.angle_gamma   90.00
#
_symmetry.space_group_name_H-M   'P 1'
#
loop_
_entity.id
_entity.type
_entity.pdbx_description
1 polymer ?
#
loop_
_entity_poly.entity_id
_entity_poly.type
_entity_poly.pdbx_seq_one_letter_code
_entity_poly.pdbx_strand_id
1 'polypeptide(L)'
;MKRAAAAGLCAALLCGMCAPAYAADTAAAQTAAAAQTAVQTPVRLTFDTLEKTVREGNVSIRSYQQTVESAEKADVSDQYINKYFNLSQQIDAYDRQIRELKKSRDGITDTELLKSINAQINVLQAQRESLYRQYNDLDDDEDDAKDEQKNTVNSTRRQMQNNADTICMSAENNYISLASMQYSLAQTERSLQQLDRTIAQTKKQVALGIATKNALSGLQSQRELLAAKQKSAQTSADSLRNTLAIQCGYPTGTEITIEALPGVTNEQLAAIDYEKDLAAALENSYSIWSASDSVRKASDDYENNVTNNLHAYEAAKIQRDATEESVKSSFRKLYKTMQEKITAMAAAQGDLTQAQKTFAVSELQYKRGMISRLKYEEAQDTYTTAQETAENARTDLLTAYNNYEWATRGVMSSAN
;
A
#
# COMPACT_ATOMS: atom_id res chain seq x y z
N MET A 1 41.49 10.23 -12.49
CA MET A 1 41.40 10.47 -11.03
C MET A 1 40.57 11.71 -10.77
N LYS A 2 39.48 11.59 -10.02
CA LYS A 2 38.43 12.53 -9.60
C LYS A 2 37.11 12.37 -10.35
N ARG A 3 36.37 11.31 -10.05
CA ARG A 3 34.92 11.21 -10.15
C ARG A 3 34.47 10.54 -8.87
N ALA A 4 34.24 11.30 -7.85
CA ALA A 4 33.60 10.87 -6.61
C ALA A 4 32.90 12.08 -6.02
N ALA A 5 31.65 12.31 -6.42
CA ALA A 5 30.67 13.14 -5.70
C ALA A 5 29.35 13.22 -6.45
N ALA A 6 28.59 12.14 -6.47
CA ALA A 6 27.14 12.20 -6.75
C ALA A 6 26.45 10.93 -6.25
N ALA A 7 26.77 10.50 -5.04
CA ALA A 7 26.02 9.45 -4.34
C ALA A 7 25.71 9.96 -2.94
N GLY A 8 24.58 10.63 -2.79
CA GLY A 8 24.20 11.13 -1.47
C GLY A 8 22.96 12.00 -1.45
N LEU A 9 21.80 11.51 -1.92
CA LEU A 9 20.53 12.20 -1.64
C LEU A 9 19.31 11.27 -1.79
N CYS A 10 19.36 10.10 -1.17
CA CYS A 10 18.18 9.23 -1.05
C CYS A 10 18.17 8.44 0.26
N ALA A 11 18.35 9.12 1.39
CA ALA A 11 18.08 8.48 2.69
C ALA A 11 17.98 9.56 3.79
N ALA A 12 16.87 10.32 3.82
CA ALA A 12 16.49 11.07 5.01
C ALA A 12 15.07 11.61 4.88
N LEU A 13 14.07 10.76 5.01
CA LEU A 13 12.69 11.19 5.27
C LEU A 13 12.00 10.17 6.19
N LEU A 14 12.64 9.94 7.33
CA LEU A 14 12.00 9.35 8.50
C LEU A 14 12.61 9.99 9.74
N CYS A 15 11.75 10.56 10.58
CA CYS A 15 11.98 11.15 11.89
C CYS A 15 12.25 12.67 11.91
N GLY A 16 11.30 13.38 12.53
CA GLY A 16 11.57 14.68 13.09
C GLY A 16 10.42 15.66 13.08
N MET A 17 9.28 15.33 13.69
CA MET A 17 8.36 16.37 14.20
C MET A 17 8.89 16.86 15.54
N CYS A 18 9.74 17.88 15.52
CA CYS A 18 9.96 18.78 16.64
C CYS A 18 9.45 20.16 16.23
N ALA A 19 8.33 20.57 16.77
CA ALA A 19 7.81 21.93 16.65
C ALA A 19 8.63 22.89 17.50
N PRO A 20 9.00 24.09 17.02
CA PRO A 20 9.32 25.20 17.87
C PRO A 20 8.03 25.94 18.27
N ALA A 21 7.85 26.09 19.56
CA ALA A 21 6.84 26.96 20.14
C ALA A 21 7.18 28.42 19.80
N TYR A 22 6.32 29.07 19.02
CA TYR A 22 6.26 30.53 18.99
C TYR A 22 4.98 30.98 19.67
N ALA A 23 5.13 31.63 20.79
CA ALA A 23 4.07 32.40 21.45
C ALA A 23 3.86 33.69 20.64
N ALA A 24 2.69 33.86 20.08
CA ALA A 24 2.18 35.17 19.65
C ALA A 24 0.65 35.17 19.63
N ASP A 25 0.11 36.08 20.39
CA ASP A 25 -1.17 36.78 20.32
C ASP A 25 -2.47 36.04 20.62
N THR A 26 -2.93 36.30 21.84
CA THR A 26 -4.21 35.91 22.45
C THR A 26 -5.39 36.81 22.05
N ALA A 27 -5.62 37.13 20.79
CA ALA A 27 -6.76 37.94 20.37
C ALA A 27 -7.64 37.37 19.23
N ALA A 28 -7.31 36.21 18.68
CA ALA A 28 -8.10 35.58 17.60
C ALA A 28 -8.78 34.24 17.97
N ALA A 29 -8.68 33.82 19.25
CA ALA A 29 -9.15 32.51 19.71
C ALA A 29 -10.61 32.47 20.17
N GLN A 30 -11.38 33.55 20.09
CA GLN A 30 -12.79 33.56 20.57
C GLN A 30 -13.85 33.53 19.45
N THR A 31 -13.52 33.47 18.18
CA THR A 31 -14.49 33.38 17.08
C THR A 31 -14.54 32.03 16.36
N ALA A 32 -13.74 31.05 16.76
CA ALA A 32 -13.72 29.71 16.16
C ALA A 32 -14.51 28.63 16.93
N ALA A 33 -15.14 28.98 18.04
CA ALA A 33 -15.88 28.02 18.89
C ALA A 33 -17.38 27.90 18.56
N ALA A 34 -17.81 28.46 17.43
CA ALA A 34 -19.16 28.27 16.88
C ALA A 34 -19.18 27.54 15.53
N ALA A 35 -18.24 26.63 15.31
CA ALA A 35 -18.33 25.69 14.20
C ALA A 35 -19.26 24.54 14.61
N GLN A 36 -20.55 24.77 14.34
CA GLN A 36 -21.59 23.80 13.96
C GLN A 36 -21.23 22.34 14.25
N THR A 37 -21.85 21.74 15.24
CA THR A 37 -22.29 20.36 15.23
C THR A 37 -23.33 20.21 14.08
N ALA A 38 -22.88 20.28 12.84
CA ALA A 38 -23.61 19.70 11.73
C ALA A 38 -23.69 18.20 12.08
N VAL A 39 -24.89 17.70 12.30
CA VAL A 39 -25.19 16.27 12.32
C VAL A 39 -24.69 15.75 10.98
N GLN A 40 -23.44 15.27 10.94
CA GLN A 40 -22.89 14.67 9.73
C GLN A 40 -23.70 13.41 9.47
N THR A 41 -24.44 13.40 8.39
CA THR A 41 -25.09 12.17 7.90
C THR A 41 -24.01 11.09 7.82
N PRO A 42 -24.23 9.89 8.41
CA PRO A 42 -23.25 8.82 8.36
C PRO A 42 -22.83 8.53 6.92
N VAL A 43 -21.54 8.47 6.68
CA VAL A 43 -21.01 8.11 5.36
C VAL A 43 -21.25 6.62 5.14
N ARG A 44 -22.00 6.29 4.10
CA ARG A 44 -22.27 4.91 3.73
C ARG A 44 -21.21 4.41 2.74
N LEU A 45 -20.48 3.38 3.12
CA LEU A 45 -19.48 2.73 2.26
C LEU A 45 -19.98 1.38 1.79
N THR A 46 -19.74 1.08 0.51
CA THR A 46 -19.95 -0.24 -0.09
C THR A 46 -18.62 -0.85 -0.47
N PHE A 47 -18.49 -2.16 -0.46
CA PHE A 47 -17.25 -2.85 -0.81
C PHE A 47 -16.83 -2.55 -2.26
N ASP A 48 -17.79 -2.58 -3.20
CA ASP A 48 -17.54 -2.38 -4.64
C ASP A 48 -17.02 -0.98 -5.01
N THR A 49 -17.38 0.04 -4.21
CA THR A 49 -16.96 1.43 -4.46
C THR A 49 -15.79 1.86 -3.59
N LEU A 50 -15.33 0.98 -2.69
CA LEU A 50 -14.34 1.33 -1.69
C LEU A 50 -12.99 1.70 -2.31
N GLU A 51 -12.47 0.89 -3.24
CA GLU A 51 -11.21 1.18 -3.94
C GLU A 51 -11.23 2.57 -4.57
N LYS A 52 -12.29 2.91 -5.28
CA LYS A 52 -12.47 4.23 -5.89
C LYS A 52 -12.47 5.34 -4.85
N THR A 53 -13.24 5.17 -3.77
CA THR A 53 -13.34 6.16 -2.68
C THR A 53 -11.97 6.41 -2.02
N VAL A 54 -11.20 5.35 -1.80
CA VAL A 54 -9.85 5.43 -1.24
C VAL A 54 -8.90 6.13 -2.20
N ARG A 55 -8.92 5.79 -3.49
CA ARG A 55 -8.05 6.42 -4.50
C ARG A 55 -8.30 7.93 -4.64
N GLU A 56 -9.55 8.35 -4.57
CA GLU A 56 -9.93 9.75 -4.71
C GLU A 56 -9.75 10.55 -3.40
N GLY A 57 -10.01 9.93 -2.24
CA GLY A 57 -10.06 10.61 -0.95
C GLY A 57 -8.76 10.58 -0.15
N ASN A 58 -7.96 9.52 -0.29
CA ASN A 58 -6.80 9.29 0.57
C ASN A 58 -5.71 10.34 0.39
N VAL A 59 -5.32 10.98 1.50
CA VAL A 59 -4.32 12.07 1.49
C VAL A 59 -2.95 11.59 1.00
N SER A 60 -2.53 10.38 1.37
CA SER A 60 -1.25 9.83 0.93
C SER A 60 -1.23 9.55 -0.56
N ILE A 61 -2.32 8.98 -1.12
CA ILE A 61 -2.43 8.74 -2.57
C ILE A 61 -2.41 10.05 -3.35
N ARG A 62 -3.12 11.08 -2.87
CA ARG A 62 -3.07 12.42 -3.46
C ARG A 62 -1.67 13.03 -3.40
N SER A 63 -0.96 12.83 -2.29
CA SER A 63 0.44 13.25 -2.16
C SER A 63 1.35 12.51 -3.15
N TYR A 64 1.12 11.21 -3.37
CA TYR A 64 1.87 10.43 -4.37
C TYR A 64 1.66 10.97 -5.78
N GLN A 65 0.43 11.33 -6.14
CA GLN A 65 0.13 11.97 -7.44
C GLN A 65 0.92 13.27 -7.63
N GLN A 66 0.95 14.13 -6.61
CA GLN A 66 1.75 15.37 -6.65
C GLN A 66 3.25 15.11 -6.75
N THR A 67 3.75 14.06 -6.11
CA THR A 67 5.17 13.65 -6.20
C THR A 67 5.52 13.24 -7.64
N VAL A 68 4.66 12.44 -8.28
CA VAL A 68 4.86 12.03 -9.68
C VAL A 68 4.79 13.23 -10.61
N GLU A 69 3.78 14.09 -10.48
CA GLU A 69 3.66 15.33 -11.28
C GLU A 69 4.86 16.25 -11.11
N SER A 70 5.40 16.37 -9.90
CA SER A 70 6.62 17.15 -9.64
C SER A 70 7.84 16.55 -10.34
N ALA A 71 7.98 15.22 -10.30
CA ALA A 71 9.07 14.54 -11.00
C ALA A 71 8.96 14.69 -12.53
N GLU A 72 7.74 14.64 -13.08
CA GLU A 72 7.48 14.81 -14.51
C GLU A 72 7.76 16.25 -15.01
N LYS A 73 7.54 17.25 -14.16
CA LYS A 73 7.75 18.66 -14.50
C LYS A 73 9.19 19.15 -14.23
N ALA A 74 10.01 18.35 -13.59
CA ALA A 74 11.41 18.68 -13.41
C ALA A 74 12.08 18.76 -14.80
N ASP A 75 12.70 19.91 -15.11
CA ASP A 75 13.43 20.09 -16.37
C ASP A 75 14.94 20.09 -16.10
N VAL A 76 15.60 19.08 -16.64
CA VAL A 76 17.06 18.92 -16.51
C VAL A 76 17.78 19.89 -17.45
N SER A 77 17.19 20.24 -18.61
CA SER A 77 17.81 21.10 -19.62
C SER A 77 18.15 22.49 -19.08
N ASP A 78 17.34 23.02 -18.15
CA ASP A 78 17.61 24.33 -17.52
C ASP A 78 18.98 24.39 -16.82
N GLN A 79 19.49 23.28 -16.32
CA GLN A 79 20.80 23.19 -15.70
C GLN A 79 21.95 23.32 -16.72
N TYR A 80 21.71 22.92 -17.96
CA TYR A 80 22.68 22.91 -19.05
C TYR A 80 22.71 24.22 -19.81
N ILE A 81 21.60 24.98 -19.89
CA ILE A 81 21.55 26.30 -20.58
C ILE A 81 22.67 27.24 -20.10
N ASN A 82 22.83 27.36 -18.79
CA ASN A 82 23.86 28.21 -18.23
C ASN A 82 25.29 27.70 -18.51
N LYS A 83 25.51 26.39 -18.55
CA LYS A 83 26.81 25.78 -18.88
C LYS A 83 27.17 26.06 -20.35
N TYR A 84 26.25 25.83 -21.28
CA TYR A 84 26.41 26.16 -22.70
C TYR A 84 26.70 27.63 -22.92
N PHE A 85 25.92 28.51 -22.28
CA PHE A 85 26.13 29.93 -22.38
C PHE A 85 27.54 30.38 -21.92
N ASN A 86 27.98 29.86 -20.78
CA ASN A 86 29.28 30.19 -20.22
C ASN A 86 30.44 29.68 -21.10
N LEU A 87 30.34 28.45 -21.63
CA LEU A 87 31.36 27.90 -22.52
C LEU A 87 31.42 28.67 -23.85
N SER A 88 30.25 28.98 -24.44
CA SER A 88 30.13 29.77 -25.65
C SER A 88 30.80 31.16 -25.50
N GLN A 89 30.55 31.85 -24.39
CA GLN A 89 31.19 33.13 -24.08
C GLN A 89 32.72 33.04 -23.98
N GLN A 90 33.22 31.97 -23.38
CA GLN A 90 34.69 31.75 -23.28
C GLN A 90 35.29 31.43 -24.64
N ILE A 91 34.65 30.60 -25.45
CA ILE A 91 35.06 30.28 -26.83
C ILE A 91 35.14 31.55 -27.66
N ASP A 92 34.10 32.40 -27.61
CA ASP A 92 34.06 33.70 -28.31
C ASP A 92 35.16 34.66 -27.85
N ALA A 93 35.52 34.62 -26.57
CA ALA A 93 36.62 35.44 -26.05
C ALA A 93 37.98 35.00 -26.64
N TYR A 94 38.23 33.68 -26.67
CA TYR A 94 39.46 33.15 -27.32
C TYR A 94 39.49 33.44 -28.80
N ASP A 95 38.37 33.32 -29.51
CA ASP A 95 38.26 33.64 -30.94
C ASP A 95 38.55 35.11 -31.22
N ARG A 96 38.11 36.04 -30.35
CA ARG A 96 38.47 37.47 -30.47
C ARG A 96 39.97 37.66 -30.28
N GLN A 97 40.56 37.07 -29.25
CA GLN A 97 42.00 37.19 -28.99
C GLN A 97 42.86 36.63 -30.14
N ILE A 98 42.51 35.47 -30.67
CA ILE A 98 43.17 34.85 -31.80
C ILE A 98 43.05 35.74 -33.05
N ARG A 99 41.87 36.34 -33.32
CA ARG A 99 41.72 37.29 -34.43
C ARG A 99 42.58 38.51 -34.30
N GLU A 100 42.66 39.12 -33.11
CA GLU A 100 43.50 40.30 -32.88
C GLU A 100 44.98 39.99 -33.02
N LEU A 101 45.46 38.83 -32.49
CA LEU A 101 46.84 38.39 -32.68
C LEU A 101 47.18 38.10 -34.14
N LYS A 102 46.26 37.53 -34.93
CA LYS A 102 46.43 37.30 -36.35
C LYS A 102 46.54 38.65 -37.11
N LYS A 103 45.70 39.63 -36.78
CA LYS A 103 45.78 40.97 -37.38
C LYS A 103 47.11 41.65 -37.01
N SER A 104 47.57 41.57 -35.77
CA SER A 104 48.83 42.14 -35.34
C SER A 104 50.05 41.47 -35.98
N ARG A 105 49.92 40.20 -36.35
CA ARG A 105 51.01 39.48 -37.07
C ARG A 105 51.17 39.96 -38.50
N ASP A 106 50.07 40.38 -39.15
CA ASP A 106 50.09 40.83 -40.55
C ASP A 106 50.79 42.14 -40.66
N GLY A 107 52.01 42.17 -41.25
CA GLY A 107 52.89 43.36 -41.39
C GLY A 107 54.18 43.34 -40.54
N ILE A 108 54.35 42.30 -39.71
CA ILE A 108 55.59 42.11 -38.95
C ILE A 108 56.60 41.37 -39.80
N THR A 109 57.82 41.95 -39.89
CA THR A 109 58.96 41.36 -40.64
C THR A 109 60.03 40.72 -39.72
N ASP A 110 59.97 41.00 -38.40
CA ASP A 110 60.83 40.41 -37.40
C ASP A 110 60.56 38.97 -37.14
N THR A 111 61.50 38.07 -37.43
CA THR A 111 61.37 36.64 -37.34
C THR A 111 61.15 36.14 -35.91
N GLU A 112 61.79 36.72 -34.91
CA GLU A 112 61.61 36.27 -33.49
C GLU A 112 60.30 36.74 -32.94
N LEU A 113 59.82 37.91 -33.27
CA LEU A 113 58.51 38.40 -32.90
C LEU A 113 57.40 37.60 -33.54
N LEU A 114 57.56 37.20 -34.84
CA LEU A 114 56.63 36.30 -35.55
C LEU A 114 56.55 34.95 -34.88
N LYS A 115 57.64 34.33 -34.43
CA LYS A 115 57.66 33.07 -33.70
C LYS A 115 56.92 33.22 -32.36
N SER A 116 57.14 34.30 -31.62
CA SER A 116 56.45 34.57 -30.35
C SER A 116 54.91 34.66 -30.53
N ILE A 117 54.45 35.45 -31.52
CA ILE A 117 53.00 35.64 -31.79
C ILE A 117 52.41 34.34 -32.26
N ASN A 118 53.04 33.57 -33.12
CA ASN A 118 52.55 32.26 -33.55
C ASN A 118 52.46 31.27 -32.38
N ALA A 119 53.41 31.26 -31.46
CA ALA A 119 53.38 30.45 -30.26
C ALA A 119 52.15 30.81 -29.37
N GLN A 120 51.87 32.11 -29.19
CA GLN A 120 50.68 32.57 -28.46
C GLN A 120 49.39 32.17 -29.15
N ILE A 121 49.29 32.32 -30.48
CA ILE A 121 48.12 31.87 -31.27
C ILE A 121 47.89 30.37 -31.07
N ASN A 122 48.94 29.55 -31.14
CA ASN A 122 48.83 28.11 -30.97
C ASN A 122 48.34 27.73 -29.57
N VAL A 123 48.79 28.41 -28.51
CA VAL A 123 48.31 28.18 -27.14
C VAL A 123 46.83 28.53 -27.01
N LEU A 124 46.39 29.69 -27.51
CA LEU A 124 45.00 30.09 -27.48
C LEU A 124 44.11 29.18 -28.30
N GLN A 125 44.58 28.68 -29.45
CA GLN A 125 43.87 27.70 -30.26
C GLN A 125 43.71 26.37 -29.52
N ALA A 126 44.73 25.89 -28.83
CA ALA A 126 44.65 24.67 -28.01
C ALA A 126 43.68 24.83 -26.84
N GLN A 127 43.64 25.99 -26.17
CA GLN A 127 42.69 26.31 -25.11
C GLN A 127 41.25 26.35 -25.65
N ARG A 128 41.03 27.03 -26.77
CA ARG A 128 39.76 27.07 -27.45
C ARG A 128 39.25 25.68 -27.83
N GLU A 129 40.11 24.84 -28.40
CA GLU A 129 39.79 23.46 -28.80
C GLU A 129 39.40 22.59 -27.58
N SER A 130 40.06 22.83 -26.43
CA SER A 130 39.66 22.19 -25.18
C SER A 130 38.26 22.61 -24.72
N LEU A 131 37.88 23.86 -24.91
CA LEU A 131 36.52 24.34 -24.59
C LEU A 131 35.46 23.79 -25.59
N TYR A 132 35.83 23.67 -26.88
CA TYR A 132 34.91 23.01 -27.85
C TYR A 132 34.63 21.55 -27.50
N ARG A 133 35.68 20.83 -27.03
CA ARG A 133 35.45 19.46 -26.56
C ARG A 133 34.51 19.43 -25.33
N GLN A 134 34.74 20.33 -24.35
CA GLN A 134 33.82 20.43 -23.20
C GLN A 134 32.41 20.84 -23.61
N TYR A 135 32.24 21.67 -24.64
CA TYR A 135 30.93 22.06 -25.16
C TYR A 135 30.22 20.89 -25.82
N ASN A 136 30.91 20.05 -26.60
CA ASN A 136 30.35 18.87 -27.23
C ASN A 136 30.05 17.77 -26.20
N ASP A 137 30.95 17.59 -25.20
CA ASP A 137 30.73 16.61 -24.11
C ASP A 137 29.48 16.98 -23.27
N LEU A 138 29.05 18.26 -23.23
CA LEU A 138 27.81 18.67 -22.54
C LEU A 138 26.55 18.18 -23.23
N ASP A 139 26.57 17.95 -24.53
CA ASP A 139 25.41 17.42 -25.27
C ASP A 139 25.17 15.97 -24.85
N ASP A 140 26.22 15.16 -24.80
CA ASP A 140 26.17 13.79 -24.29
C ASP A 140 25.75 13.74 -22.80
N ASP A 141 26.35 14.64 -21.95
CA ASP A 141 26.00 14.73 -20.53
C ASP A 141 24.54 15.16 -20.30
N GLU A 142 23.97 16.03 -21.16
CA GLU A 142 22.56 16.48 -21.08
C GLU A 142 21.61 15.33 -21.48
N ASP A 143 21.93 14.58 -22.53
CA ASP A 143 21.11 13.46 -22.96
C ASP A 143 21.12 12.32 -21.94
N ASP A 144 22.27 12.00 -21.37
CA ASP A 144 22.39 11.04 -20.25
C ASP A 144 21.54 11.47 -19.05
N ALA A 145 21.57 12.77 -18.69
CA ALA A 145 20.80 13.31 -17.60
C ALA A 145 19.29 13.27 -17.86
N LYS A 146 18.84 13.50 -19.10
CA LYS A 146 17.44 13.34 -19.51
C LYS A 146 16.97 11.89 -19.41
N ASP A 147 17.81 10.95 -19.82
CA ASP A 147 17.47 9.52 -19.73
C ASP A 147 17.44 9.04 -18.26
N GLU A 148 18.34 9.51 -17.41
CA GLU A 148 18.29 9.25 -15.97
C GLU A 148 17.04 9.85 -15.32
N GLN A 149 16.64 11.07 -15.68
CA GLN A 149 15.40 11.69 -15.22
C GLN A 149 14.18 10.85 -15.62
N LYS A 150 14.09 10.43 -16.87
CA LYS A 150 12.99 9.57 -17.37
C LYS A 150 12.91 8.26 -16.60
N ASN A 151 14.04 7.63 -16.33
CA ASN A 151 14.12 6.44 -15.50
C ASN A 151 13.64 6.69 -14.06
N THR A 152 14.03 7.83 -13.48
CA THR A 152 13.61 8.27 -12.16
C THR A 152 12.10 8.54 -12.09
N VAL A 153 11.52 9.20 -13.09
CA VAL A 153 10.07 9.43 -13.21
C VAL A 153 9.33 8.08 -13.28
N ASN A 154 9.78 7.16 -14.12
CA ASN A 154 9.18 5.84 -14.26
C ASN A 154 9.24 5.04 -12.95
N SER A 155 10.39 5.08 -12.27
CA SER A 155 10.59 4.44 -10.96
C SER A 155 9.67 5.02 -9.91
N THR A 156 9.60 6.35 -9.81
CA THR A 156 8.71 7.07 -8.89
C THR A 156 7.25 6.74 -9.15
N ARG A 157 6.82 6.76 -10.41
CA ARG A 157 5.44 6.44 -10.79
C ARG A 157 5.06 5.01 -10.37
N ARG A 158 5.88 4.02 -10.68
CA ARG A 158 5.62 2.62 -10.31
C ARG A 158 5.61 2.41 -8.79
N GLN A 159 6.54 3.03 -8.07
CA GLN A 159 6.56 2.97 -6.61
C GLN A 159 5.31 3.59 -6.00
N MET A 160 4.90 4.77 -6.44
CA MET A 160 3.72 5.46 -5.93
C MET A 160 2.43 4.70 -6.27
N GLN A 161 2.35 4.09 -7.45
CA GLN A 161 1.25 3.22 -7.82
C GLN A 161 1.17 2.00 -6.90
N ASN A 162 2.27 1.29 -6.67
CA ASN A 162 2.31 0.15 -5.75
C ASN A 162 1.91 0.54 -4.31
N ASN A 163 2.34 1.72 -3.85
CA ASN A 163 1.94 2.23 -2.54
C ASN A 163 0.45 2.54 -2.48
N ALA A 164 -0.13 3.13 -3.53
CA ALA A 164 -1.57 3.40 -3.63
C ALA A 164 -2.38 2.09 -3.63
N ASP A 165 -1.95 1.09 -4.38
CA ASP A 165 -2.58 -0.23 -4.46
C ASP A 165 -2.53 -0.95 -3.10
N THR A 166 -1.40 -0.85 -2.39
CA THR A 166 -1.25 -1.39 -1.03
C THR A 166 -2.22 -0.73 -0.03
N ILE A 167 -2.43 0.59 -0.15
CA ILE A 167 -3.41 1.31 0.68
C ILE A 167 -4.83 0.83 0.36
N CYS A 168 -5.19 0.65 -0.92
CA CYS A 168 -6.49 0.15 -1.34
C CYS A 168 -6.74 -1.27 -0.81
N MET A 169 -5.80 -2.19 -1.01
CA MET A 169 -5.87 -3.55 -0.47
C MET A 169 -6.04 -3.56 1.06
N SER A 170 -5.29 -2.70 1.76
CA SER A 170 -5.41 -2.56 3.22
C SER A 170 -6.79 -2.03 3.64
N ALA A 171 -7.38 -1.09 2.89
CA ALA A 171 -8.72 -0.57 3.16
C ALA A 171 -9.80 -1.63 2.96
N GLU A 172 -9.70 -2.45 1.91
CA GLU A 172 -10.62 -3.57 1.68
C GLU A 172 -10.52 -4.63 2.78
N ASN A 173 -9.31 -4.98 3.19
CA ASN A 173 -9.10 -5.90 4.31
C ASN A 173 -9.64 -5.33 5.64
N ASN A 174 -9.50 -4.02 5.87
CA ASN A 174 -10.10 -3.35 7.04
C ASN A 174 -11.63 -3.32 6.97
N TYR A 175 -12.21 -3.14 5.79
CA TYR A 175 -13.66 -3.21 5.58
C TYR A 175 -14.20 -4.61 5.90
N ILE A 176 -13.57 -5.67 5.37
CA ILE A 176 -13.93 -7.06 5.65
C ILE A 176 -13.79 -7.37 7.15
N SER A 177 -12.68 -6.92 7.77
CA SER A 177 -12.43 -7.10 9.20
C SER A 177 -13.47 -6.38 10.06
N LEU A 178 -13.88 -5.17 9.68
CA LEU A 178 -14.93 -4.42 10.38
C LEU A 178 -16.29 -5.13 10.29
N ALA A 179 -16.65 -5.64 9.10
CA ALA A 179 -17.88 -6.41 8.90
C ALA A 179 -17.88 -7.70 9.72
N SER A 180 -16.76 -8.44 9.72
CA SER A 180 -16.57 -9.63 10.56
C SER A 180 -16.70 -9.32 12.05
N MET A 181 -16.11 -8.21 12.50
CA MET A 181 -16.18 -7.75 13.90
C MET A 181 -17.61 -7.39 14.31
N GLN A 182 -18.36 -6.70 13.45
CA GLN A 182 -19.78 -6.37 13.71
C GLN A 182 -20.62 -7.63 13.83
N TYR A 183 -20.37 -8.62 12.98
CA TYR A 183 -21.04 -9.92 13.06
C TYR A 183 -20.71 -10.67 14.37
N SER A 184 -19.44 -10.71 14.76
CA SER A 184 -18.97 -11.30 16.02
C SER A 184 -19.55 -10.60 17.26
N LEU A 185 -19.72 -9.27 17.21
CA LEU A 185 -20.38 -8.52 18.27
C LEU A 185 -21.86 -8.93 18.41
N ALA A 186 -22.59 -9.05 17.32
CA ALA A 186 -23.97 -9.50 17.34
C ALA A 186 -24.12 -10.96 17.87
N GLN A 187 -23.16 -11.84 17.54
CA GLN A 187 -23.07 -13.19 18.08
C GLN A 187 -22.80 -13.19 19.59
N THR A 188 -21.87 -12.37 20.04
CA THR A 188 -21.54 -12.23 21.48
C THR A 188 -22.75 -11.71 22.26
N GLU A 189 -23.53 -10.80 21.70
CA GLU A 189 -24.76 -10.28 22.31
C GLU A 189 -25.79 -11.39 22.48
N ARG A 190 -26.01 -12.23 21.46
CA ARG A 190 -26.91 -13.41 21.58
C ARG A 190 -26.45 -14.37 22.67
N SER A 191 -25.13 -14.63 22.75
CA SER A 191 -24.53 -15.48 23.78
C SER A 191 -24.74 -14.91 25.19
N LEU A 192 -24.64 -13.60 25.38
CA LEU A 192 -24.95 -12.93 26.63
C LEU A 192 -26.42 -13.10 27.01
N GLN A 193 -27.35 -12.90 26.08
CA GLN A 193 -28.79 -13.09 26.32
C GLN A 193 -29.12 -14.53 26.69
N GLN A 194 -28.47 -15.52 26.06
CA GLN A 194 -28.62 -16.94 26.40
C GLN A 194 -28.09 -17.23 27.82
N LEU A 195 -26.93 -16.68 28.16
CA LEU A 195 -26.34 -16.82 29.48
C LEU A 195 -27.19 -16.17 30.56
N ASP A 196 -27.79 -15.00 30.29
CA ASP A 196 -28.75 -14.33 31.18
C ASP A 196 -30.01 -15.18 31.44
N ARG A 197 -30.54 -15.86 30.41
CA ARG A 197 -31.64 -16.82 30.57
C ARG A 197 -31.22 -17.97 31.48
N THR A 198 -30.02 -18.53 31.26
CA THR A 198 -29.51 -19.66 32.07
C THR A 198 -29.29 -19.21 33.52
N ILE A 199 -28.76 -18.04 33.78
CA ILE A 199 -28.58 -17.45 35.11
C ILE A 199 -29.94 -17.30 35.81
N ALA A 200 -30.96 -16.79 35.11
CA ALA A 200 -32.33 -16.64 35.66
C ALA A 200 -32.95 -17.98 36.05
N GLN A 201 -32.77 -19.03 35.23
CA GLN A 201 -33.22 -20.39 35.55
C GLN A 201 -32.47 -20.97 36.74
N THR A 202 -31.13 -20.89 36.73
CA THR A 202 -30.28 -21.40 37.84
C THR A 202 -30.61 -20.67 39.15
N LYS A 203 -30.89 -19.38 39.12
CA LYS A 203 -31.31 -18.60 40.30
C LYS A 203 -32.62 -19.17 40.92
N LYS A 204 -33.60 -19.57 40.09
CA LYS A 204 -34.80 -20.22 40.57
C LYS A 204 -34.50 -21.61 41.13
N GLN A 205 -33.61 -22.38 40.50
CA GLN A 205 -33.20 -23.70 41.00
C GLN A 205 -32.45 -23.62 42.34
N VAL A 206 -31.60 -22.61 42.53
CA VAL A 206 -30.93 -22.33 43.82
C VAL A 206 -31.95 -22.02 44.91
N ALA A 207 -32.98 -21.21 44.59
CA ALA A 207 -34.07 -20.88 45.54
C ALA A 207 -34.89 -22.12 45.95
N LEU A 208 -34.98 -23.13 45.07
CA LEU A 208 -35.67 -24.41 45.34
C LEU A 208 -34.71 -25.44 45.95
N GLY A 209 -33.42 -25.12 46.17
CA GLY A 209 -32.42 -26.09 46.69
C GLY A 209 -31.94 -27.13 45.68
N ILE A 210 -32.29 -26.99 44.39
CA ILE A 210 -31.96 -27.94 43.31
C ILE A 210 -30.54 -27.66 42.75
N ALA A 211 -30.11 -26.40 42.78
CA ALA A 211 -28.76 -26.01 42.31
C ALA A 211 -27.96 -25.32 43.43
N THR A 212 -26.63 -25.29 43.30
CA THR A 212 -25.74 -24.67 44.27
C THR A 212 -25.51 -23.17 44.02
N LYS A 213 -25.24 -22.41 45.06
CA LYS A 213 -24.84 -20.98 44.91
C LYS A 213 -23.55 -20.86 44.09
N ASN A 214 -22.66 -21.85 44.21
CA ASN A 214 -21.41 -21.87 43.43
C ASN A 214 -21.66 -21.98 41.92
N ALA A 215 -22.64 -22.81 41.50
CA ALA A 215 -22.99 -22.89 40.11
C ALA A 215 -23.53 -21.56 39.56
N LEU A 216 -24.37 -20.89 40.36
CA LEU A 216 -24.84 -19.54 40.00
C LEU A 216 -23.73 -18.51 39.90
N SER A 217 -22.80 -18.49 40.87
CA SER A 217 -21.66 -17.59 40.84
C SER A 217 -20.74 -17.83 39.64
N GLY A 218 -20.52 -19.11 39.26
CA GLY A 218 -19.74 -19.47 38.05
C GLY A 218 -20.36 -18.91 36.78
N LEU A 219 -21.69 -19.02 36.61
CA LEU A 219 -22.38 -18.45 35.46
C LEU A 219 -22.32 -16.91 35.43
N GLN A 220 -22.41 -16.26 36.60
CA GLN A 220 -22.26 -14.80 36.70
C GLN A 220 -20.86 -14.34 36.31
N SER A 221 -19.81 -15.04 36.76
CA SER A 221 -18.44 -14.74 36.35
C SER A 221 -18.20 -14.96 34.84
N GLN A 222 -18.80 -15.99 34.24
CA GLN A 222 -18.76 -16.20 32.78
C GLN A 222 -19.41 -15.04 32.03
N ARG A 223 -20.56 -14.56 32.54
CA ARG A 223 -21.26 -13.42 31.96
C ARG A 223 -20.40 -12.14 32.00
N GLU A 224 -19.77 -11.85 33.13
CA GLU A 224 -18.89 -10.68 33.29
C GLU A 224 -17.69 -10.77 32.32
N LEU A 225 -17.08 -11.93 32.20
CA LEU A 225 -15.97 -12.14 31.25
C LEU A 225 -16.42 -11.94 29.79
N LEU A 226 -17.61 -12.46 29.43
CA LEU A 226 -18.14 -12.31 28.06
C LEU A 226 -18.50 -10.83 27.76
N ALA A 227 -19.05 -10.11 28.75
CA ALA A 227 -19.35 -8.67 28.63
C ALA A 227 -18.07 -7.84 28.49
N ALA A 228 -17.01 -8.20 29.21
CA ALA A 228 -15.70 -7.54 29.06
C ALA A 228 -15.09 -7.79 27.65
N LYS A 229 -15.22 -9.01 27.11
CA LYS A 229 -14.81 -9.33 25.74
C LYS A 229 -15.60 -8.53 24.71
N GLN A 230 -16.92 -8.40 24.89
CA GLN A 230 -17.79 -7.59 24.02
C GLN A 230 -17.33 -6.15 23.98
N LYS A 231 -17.05 -5.55 25.16
CA LYS A 231 -16.56 -4.17 25.24
C LYS A 231 -15.21 -3.97 24.53
N SER A 232 -14.28 -4.91 24.69
CA SER A 232 -12.99 -4.89 23.97
C SER A 232 -13.18 -4.99 22.46
N ALA A 233 -14.03 -5.90 21.99
CA ALA A 233 -14.36 -6.04 20.58
C ALA A 233 -15.03 -4.79 20.00
N GLN A 234 -15.90 -4.12 20.77
CA GLN A 234 -16.50 -2.84 20.37
C GLN A 234 -15.43 -1.76 20.17
N THR A 235 -14.48 -1.63 21.11
CA THR A 235 -13.37 -0.67 20.98
C THR A 235 -12.52 -0.97 19.73
N SER A 236 -12.29 -2.24 19.43
CA SER A 236 -11.55 -2.65 18.22
C SER A 236 -12.32 -2.32 16.93
N ALA A 237 -13.65 -2.53 16.93
CA ALA A 237 -14.50 -2.16 15.80
C ALA A 237 -14.52 -0.64 15.56
N ASP A 238 -14.55 0.16 16.63
CA ASP A 238 -14.50 1.63 16.54
C ASP A 238 -13.13 2.11 16.02
N SER A 239 -12.05 1.46 16.42
CA SER A 239 -10.70 1.73 15.89
C SER A 239 -10.61 1.40 14.39
N LEU A 240 -11.12 0.24 13.96
CA LEU A 240 -11.17 -0.13 12.53
C LEU A 240 -12.01 0.85 11.72
N ARG A 241 -13.14 1.29 12.26
CA ARG A 241 -14.02 2.30 11.64
C ARG A 241 -13.28 3.63 11.43
N ASN A 242 -12.55 4.09 12.44
CA ASN A 242 -11.73 5.30 12.33
C ASN A 242 -10.59 5.13 11.32
N THR A 243 -9.93 3.98 11.31
CA THR A 243 -8.87 3.68 10.34
C THR A 243 -9.41 3.73 8.91
N LEU A 244 -10.57 3.10 8.68
CA LEU A 244 -11.23 3.10 7.37
C LEU A 244 -11.67 4.51 6.95
N ALA A 245 -12.17 5.33 7.91
CA ALA A 245 -12.49 6.74 7.66
C ALA A 245 -11.26 7.50 7.11
N ILE A 246 -10.13 7.38 7.81
CA ILE A 246 -8.88 8.04 7.42
C ILE A 246 -8.39 7.52 6.05
N GLN A 247 -8.46 6.22 5.80
CA GLN A 247 -8.09 5.63 4.51
C GLN A 247 -8.95 6.15 3.35
N CYS A 248 -10.24 6.42 3.60
CA CYS A 248 -11.14 7.05 2.65
C CYS A 248 -11.00 8.58 2.56
N GLY A 249 -10.10 9.19 3.33
CA GLY A 249 -9.89 10.65 3.33
C GLY A 249 -10.86 11.46 4.19
N TYR A 250 -11.66 10.81 5.03
CA TYR A 250 -12.54 11.48 5.96
C TYR A 250 -11.83 11.87 7.26
N PRO A 251 -12.25 12.94 7.93
CA PRO A 251 -11.71 13.32 9.24
C PRO A 251 -11.92 12.24 10.30
N THR A 252 -11.02 12.18 11.28
CA THR A 252 -11.17 11.30 12.45
C THR A 252 -12.49 11.61 13.17
N GLY A 253 -13.22 10.54 13.55
CA GLY A 253 -14.52 10.66 14.21
C GLY A 253 -15.71 10.80 13.24
N THR A 254 -15.49 10.77 11.92
CA THR A 254 -16.59 10.65 10.96
C THR A 254 -17.33 9.32 11.17
N GLU A 255 -18.64 9.37 11.33
CA GLU A 255 -19.46 8.19 11.48
C GLU A 255 -19.58 7.48 10.12
N ILE A 256 -19.05 6.25 10.05
CA ILE A 256 -19.11 5.41 8.86
C ILE A 256 -20.02 4.22 9.12
N THR A 257 -20.92 3.98 8.20
CA THR A 257 -21.70 2.75 8.10
C THR A 257 -21.21 1.93 6.89
N ILE A 258 -21.04 0.64 7.10
CA ILE A 258 -20.67 -0.29 6.03
C ILE A 258 -21.87 -1.12 5.62
N GLU A 259 -21.93 -1.47 4.34
CA GLU A 259 -22.91 -2.42 3.82
C GLU A 259 -22.46 -3.87 4.04
N ALA A 260 -23.39 -4.81 3.84
CA ALA A 260 -23.09 -6.22 3.89
C ALA A 260 -22.02 -6.59 2.85
N LEU A 261 -21.16 -7.54 3.22
CA LEU A 261 -20.13 -8.05 2.33
C LEU A 261 -20.73 -8.75 1.11
N PRO A 262 -20.16 -8.54 -0.10
CA PRO A 262 -20.54 -9.34 -1.26
C PRO A 262 -20.16 -10.80 -1.06
N GLY A 263 -20.81 -11.70 -1.77
CA GLY A 263 -20.40 -13.10 -1.86
C GLY A 263 -19.48 -13.29 -3.05
N VAL A 264 -18.53 -14.21 -2.95
CA VAL A 264 -17.77 -14.68 -4.11
C VAL A 264 -18.68 -15.57 -4.96
N THR A 265 -18.86 -15.23 -6.24
CA THR A 265 -19.78 -15.98 -7.13
C THR A 265 -19.10 -17.19 -7.74
N ASN A 266 -19.90 -18.15 -8.20
CA ASN A 266 -19.36 -19.33 -8.89
C ASN A 266 -18.69 -18.96 -10.22
N GLU A 267 -19.14 -17.90 -10.88
CA GLU A 267 -18.54 -17.38 -12.12
C GLU A 267 -17.14 -16.82 -11.83
N GLN A 268 -16.96 -16.08 -10.73
CA GLN A 268 -15.67 -15.59 -10.30
C GLN A 268 -14.69 -16.74 -9.99
N LEU A 269 -15.15 -17.76 -9.26
CA LEU A 269 -14.33 -18.93 -8.96
C LEU A 269 -13.99 -19.77 -10.19
N ALA A 270 -14.88 -19.86 -11.16
CA ALA A 270 -14.65 -20.58 -12.41
C ALA A 270 -13.72 -19.83 -13.39
N ALA A 271 -13.60 -18.51 -13.23
CA ALA A 271 -12.74 -17.69 -14.06
C ALA A 271 -11.23 -17.75 -13.64
N ILE A 272 -10.92 -18.37 -12.51
CA ILE A 272 -9.57 -18.48 -11.98
C ILE A 272 -8.74 -19.43 -12.83
N ASP A 273 -7.65 -18.92 -13.40
CA ASP A 273 -6.64 -19.68 -14.15
C ASP A 273 -5.28 -19.45 -13.51
N TYR A 274 -4.81 -20.44 -12.75
CA TYR A 274 -3.58 -20.32 -11.97
C TYR A 274 -2.36 -19.89 -12.79
N GLU A 275 -2.16 -20.49 -13.98
CA GLU A 275 -0.97 -20.20 -14.80
C GLU A 275 -1.03 -18.78 -15.40
N LYS A 276 -2.18 -18.39 -15.91
CA LYS A 276 -2.42 -17.04 -16.43
C LYS A 276 -2.30 -15.99 -15.33
N ASP A 277 -2.88 -16.27 -14.18
CA ASP A 277 -2.92 -15.34 -13.05
C ASP A 277 -1.53 -15.21 -12.41
N LEU A 278 -0.75 -16.30 -12.35
CA LEU A 278 0.66 -16.27 -11.95
C LEU A 278 1.50 -15.41 -12.91
N ALA A 279 1.31 -15.58 -14.21
CA ALA A 279 2.02 -14.76 -15.20
C ALA A 279 1.70 -13.27 -15.02
N ALA A 280 0.43 -12.92 -14.82
CA ALA A 280 0.01 -11.55 -14.53
C ALA A 280 0.61 -11.02 -13.20
N ALA A 281 0.64 -11.83 -12.15
CA ALA A 281 1.24 -11.48 -10.88
C ALA A 281 2.75 -11.19 -10.99
N LEU A 282 3.48 -11.97 -11.79
CA LEU A 282 4.91 -11.76 -12.04
C LEU A 282 5.16 -10.48 -12.84
N GLU A 283 4.37 -10.23 -13.88
CA GLU A 283 4.48 -9.05 -14.74
C GLU A 283 4.17 -7.76 -13.97
N ASN A 284 3.12 -7.78 -13.15
CA ASN A 284 2.66 -6.61 -12.39
C ASN A 284 3.46 -6.36 -11.10
N SER A 285 4.28 -7.31 -10.65
CA SER A 285 4.99 -7.22 -9.37
C SER A 285 5.99 -6.07 -9.35
N TYR A 286 5.76 -5.09 -8.46
CA TYR A 286 6.72 -4.01 -8.21
C TYR A 286 8.07 -4.52 -7.72
N SER A 287 8.10 -5.56 -6.87
CA SER A 287 9.36 -6.10 -6.34
C SER A 287 10.22 -6.73 -7.44
N ILE A 288 9.63 -7.45 -8.40
CA ILE A 288 10.34 -8.01 -9.55
C ILE A 288 10.82 -6.90 -10.48
N TRP A 289 9.94 -5.92 -10.76
CA TRP A 289 10.32 -4.77 -11.57
C TRP A 289 11.50 -4.01 -10.95
N SER A 290 11.45 -3.71 -9.64
CA SER A 290 12.53 -3.02 -8.92
C SER A 290 13.85 -3.80 -8.92
N ALA A 291 13.77 -5.13 -8.74
CA ALA A 291 14.95 -6.00 -8.84
C ALA A 291 15.51 -6.03 -10.27
N SER A 292 14.65 -6.02 -11.31
CA SER A 292 15.05 -5.95 -12.70
C SER A 292 15.68 -4.60 -13.07
N ASP A 293 15.17 -3.49 -12.53
CA ASP A 293 15.78 -2.17 -12.69
C ASP A 293 17.17 -2.10 -12.02
N SER A 294 17.34 -2.79 -10.89
CA SER A 294 18.66 -2.92 -10.24
C SER A 294 19.65 -3.72 -11.10
N VAL A 295 19.18 -4.77 -11.77
CA VAL A 295 20.02 -5.53 -12.76
C VAL A 295 20.42 -4.63 -13.91
N ARG A 296 19.49 -3.86 -14.49
CA ARG A 296 19.77 -2.92 -15.57
C ARG A 296 20.83 -1.90 -15.17
N LYS A 297 20.67 -1.24 -14.02
CA LYS A 297 21.64 -0.27 -13.50
C LYS A 297 23.03 -0.88 -13.28
N ALA A 298 23.05 -2.09 -12.69
CA ALA A 298 24.31 -2.81 -12.49
C ALA A 298 24.95 -3.28 -13.81
N SER A 299 24.15 -3.52 -14.86
CA SER A 299 24.64 -3.80 -16.22
C SER A 299 25.28 -2.57 -16.85
N ASP A 300 24.62 -1.42 -16.77
CA ASP A 300 25.13 -0.14 -17.28
C ASP A 300 26.47 0.22 -16.61
N ASP A 301 26.55 0.05 -15.27
CA ASP A 301 27.81 0.26 -14.51
C ASP A 301 28.91 -0.73 -14.92
N TYR A 302 28.57 -1.98 -15.21
CA TYR A 302 29.52 -3.00 -15.64
C TYR A 302 30.09 -2.71 -17.03
N GLU A 303 29.26 -2.30 -17.99
CA GLU A 303 29.68 -1.94 -19.34
C GLU A 303 30.61 -0.73 -19.33
N ASN A 304 30.38 0.24 -18.45
CA ASN A 304 31.18 1.44 -18.30
C ASN A 304 32.49 1.25 -17.51
N ASN A 305 32.59 0.21 -16.64
CA ASN A 305 33.78 -0.03 -15.80
C ASN A 305 33.97 -1.50 -15.44
N VAL A 306 34.58 -2.23 -16.35
CA VAL A 306 34.63 -3.69 -16.43
C VAL A 306 35.23 -4.42 -15.22
N THR A 307 36.12 -3.81 -14.42
CA THR A 307 36.96 -4.60 -13.49
C THR A 307 36.34 -4.84 -12.11
N ASN A 308 35.47 -3.96 -11.62
CA ASN A 308 34.93 -4.04 -10.25
C ASN A 308 33.42 -4.32 -10.19
N ASN A 309 32.69 -4.21 -11.31
CA ASN A 309 31.23 -4.21 -11.32
C ASN A 309 30.60 -5.55 -11.74
N LEU A 310 31.39 -6.53 -12.22
CA LEU A 310 30.90 -7.87 -12.60
C LEU A 310 30.21 -8.56 -11.42
N HIS A 311 30.81 -8.54 -10.24
CA HIS A 311 30.21 -9.19 -9.07
C HIS A 311 28.93 -8.50 -8.59
N ALA A 312 28.82 -7.17 -8.75
CA ALA A 312 27.60 -6.42 -8.45
C ALA A 312 26.47 -6.79 -9.43
N TYR A 313 26.79 -6.89 -10.72
CA TYR A 313 25.86 -7.33 -11.76
C TYR A 313 25.35 -8.77 -11.51
N GLU A 314 26.26 -9.72 -11.25
CA GLU A 314 25.89 -11.10 -10.94
C GLU A 314 25.06 -11.19 -9.65
N ALA A 315 25.40 -10.42 -8.61
CA ALA A 315 24.62 -10.37 -7.37
C ALA A 315 23.22 -9.82 -7.62
N ALA A 316 23.06 -8.79 -8.45
CA ALA A 316 21.75 -8.22 -8.81
C ALA A 316 20.88 -9.25 -9.56
N LYS A 317 21.47 -10.05 -10.47
CA LYS A 317 20.75 -11.14 -11.17
C LYS A 317 20.27 -12.21 -10.18
N ILE A 318 21.14 -12.65 -9.28
CA ILE A 318 20.77 -13.65 -8.26
C ILE A 318 19.63 -13.09 -7.37
N GLN A 319 19.72 -11.82 -6.99
CA GLN A 319 18.68 -11.19 -6.19
C GLN A 319 17.34 -11.07 -6.92
N ARG A 320 17.35 -10.76 -8.24
CA ARG A 320 16.14 -10.74 -9.06
C ARG A 320 15.50 -12.13 -9.12
N ASP A 321 16.31 -13.16 -9.38
CA ASP A 321 15.82 -14.54 -9.48
C ASP A 321 15.26 -15.03 -8.14
N ALA A 322 15.91 -14.70 -7.03
CA ALA A 322 15.40 -14.99 -5.67
C ALA A 322 14.08 -14.24 -5.39
N THR A 323 13.95 -13.00 -5.84
CA THR A 323 12.72 -12.22 -5.70
C THR A 323 11.59 -12.85 -6.50
N GLU A 324 11.84 -13.27 -7.74
CA GLU A 324 10.86 -13.96 -8.59
C GLU A 324 10.37 -15.27 -7.96
N GLU A 325 11.28 -16.10 -7.41
CA GLU A 325 10.90 -17.33 -6.71
C GLU A 325 10.12 -17.06 -5.43
N SER A 326 10.43 -15.99 -4.71
CA SER A 326 9.66 -15.54 -3.55
C SER A 326 8.24 -15.14 -3.92
N VAL A 327 8.06 -14.39 -5.01
CA VAL A 327 6.74 -13.99 -5.53
C VAL A 327 5.94 -15.22 -5.96
N LYS A 328 6.55 -16.15 -6.72
CA LYS A 328 5.91 -17.44 -7.12
C LYS A 328 5.46 -18.24 -5.90
N SER A 329 6.30 -18.33 -4.87
CA SER A 329 5.99 -19.05 -3.64
C SER A 329 4.82 -18.41 -2.89
N SER A 330 4.81 -17.08 -2.77
CA SER A 330 3.75 -16.31 -2.11
C SER A 330 2.42 -16.43 -2.87
N PHE A 331 2.45 -16.30 -4.18
CA PHE A 331 1.26 -16.47 -5.02
C PHE A 331 0.67 -17.89 -4.91
N ARG A 332 1.53 -18.92 -4.95
CA ARG A 332 1.10 -20.31 -4.75
C ARG A 332 0.45 -20.53 -3.37
N LYS A 333 0.98 -19.90 -2.32
CA LYS A 333 0.40 -19.97 -0.97
C LYS A 333 -1.01 -19.34 -0.97
N LEU A 334 -1.18 -18.16 -1.56
CA LEU A 334 -2.48 -17.48 -1.66
C LEU A 334 -3.50 -18.33 -2.44
N TYR A 335 -3.10 -18.90 -3.57
CA TYR A 335 -3.96 -19.80 -4.34
C TYR A 335 -4.40 -21.02 -3.52
N LYS A 336 -3.48 -21.70 -2.82
CA LYS A 336 -3.80 -22.84 -1.96
C LYS A 336 -4.74 -22.45 -0.82
N THR A 337 -4.47 -21.32 -0.15
CA THR A 337 -5.35 -20.82 0.91
C THR A 337 -6.76 -20.55 0.38
N MET A 338 -6.89 -19.96 -0.80
CA MET A 338 -8.19 -19.75 -1.43
C MET A 338 -8.90 -21.08 -1.71
N GLN A 339 -8.22 -22.11 -2.25
CA GLN A 339 -8.80 -23.44 -2.48
C GLN A 339 -9.27 -24.11 -1.17
N GLU A 340 -8.51 -23.96 -0.09
CA GLU A 340 -8.91 -24.42 1.23
C GLU A 340 -10.18 -23.73 1.72
N LYS A 341 -10.30 -22.40 1.50
CA LYS A 341 -11.49 -21.63 1.90
C LYS A 341 -12.72 -21.95 1.03
N ILE A 342 -12.54 -22.24 -0.25
CA ILE A 342 -13.63 -22.77 -1.12
C ILE A 342 -14.16 -24.08 -0.54
N THR A 343 -13.30 -25.01 -0.17
CA THR A 343 -13.68 -26.31 0.39
C THR A 343 -14.37 -26.13 1.76
N ALA A 344 -13.83 -25.27 2.62
CA ALA A 344 -14.41 -24.97 3.93
C ALA A 344 -15.81 -24.33 3.81
N MET A 345 -15.99 -23.41 2.86
CA MET A 345 -17.29 -22.79 2.60
C MET A 345 -18.32 -23.82 2.11
N ALA A 346 -17.94 -24.73 1.21
CA ALA A 346 -18.82 -25.79 0.73
C ALA A 346 -19.24 -26.74 1.87
N ALA A 347 -18.33 -27.11 2.77
CA ALA A 347 -18.63 -27.91 3.95
C ALA A 347 -19.60 -27.19 4.90
N ALA A 348 -19.31 -25.92 5.26
CA ALA A 348 -20.15 -25.13 6.14
C ALA A 348 -21.56 -24.90 5.58
N GLN A 349 -21.70 -24.75 4.27
CA GLN A 349 -23.02 -24.67 3.59
C GLN A 349 -23.79 -26.00 3.65
N GLY A 350 -23.09 -27.14 3.54
CA GLY A 350 -23.63 -28.44 3.74
C GLY A 350 -24.19 -28.63 5.17
N ASP A 351 -23.39 -28.29 6.18
CA ASP A 351 -23.77 -28.34 7.59
C ASP A 351 -24.96 -27.43 7.91
N LEU A 352 -24.98 -26.21 7.36
CA LEU A 352 -26.11 -25.29 7.48
C LEU A 352 -27.38 -25.89 6.91
N THR A 353 -27.31 -26.49 5.72
CA THR A 353 -28.44 -27.13 5.08
C THR A 353 -29.00 -28.31 5.94
N GLN A 354 -28.10 -29.08 6.53
CA GLN A 354 -28.52 -30.20 7.43
C GLN A 354 -29.10 -29.64 8.74
N ALA A 355 -28.50 -28.64 9.35
CA ALA A 355 -29.01 -28.01 10.57
C ALA A 355 -30.38 -27.37 10.34
N GLN A 356 -30.62 -26.76 9.19
CA GLN A 356 -31.94 -26.21 8.81
C GLN A 356 -33.02 -27.27 8.73
N LYS A 357 -32.74 -28.41 8.11
CA LYS A 357 -33.68 -29.55 8.03
C LYS A 357 -34.01 -30.08 9.43
N THR A 358 -32.99 -30.27 10.27
CA THR A 358 -33.15 -30.75 11.64
C THR A 358 -33.99 -29.79 12.50
N PHE A 359 -33.72 -28.49 12.38
CA PHE A 359 -34.46 -27.45 13.09
C PHE A 359 -35.93 -27.41 12.65
N ALA A 360 -36.22 -27.51 11.34
CA ALA A 360 -37.58 -27.55 10.83
C ALA A 360 -38.40 -28.74 11.41
N VAL A 361 -37.77 -29.91 11.57
CA VAL A 361 -38.40 -31.06 12.25
C VAL A 361 -38.66 -30.76 13.72
N SER A 362 -37.70 -30.20 14.43
CA SER A 362 -37.82 -29.84 15.84
C SER A 362 -38.92 -28.78 16.07
N GLU A 363 -39.04 -27.81 15.18
CA GLU A 363 -40.09 -26.80 15.21
C GLU A 363 -41.50 -27.45 15.08
N LEU A 364 -41.66 -28.40 14.16
CA LEU A 364 -42.89 -29.12 13.96
C LEU A 364 -43.24 -29.98 15.19
N GLN A 365 -42.24 -30.68 15.76
CA GLN A 365 -42.40 -31.48 16.99
C GLN A 365 -42.82 -30.61 18.18
N TYR A 366 -42.21 -29.45 18.33
CA TYR A 366 -42.57 -28.51 19.40
C TYR A 366 -44.00 -27.99 19.24
N LYS A 367 -44.42 -27.57 18.03
CA LYS A 367 -45.79 -27.14 17.72
C LYS A 367 -46.84 -28.21 18.03
N ARG A 368 -46.45 -29.49 17.94
CA ARG A 368 -47.31 -30.65 18.28
C ARG A 368 -47.23 -31.08 19.75
N GLY A 369 -46.44 -30.39 20.57
CA GLY A 369 -46.22 -30.74 21.97
C GLY A 369 -45.35 -32.00 22.19
N MET A 370 -44.63 -32.48 21.17
CA MET A 370 -43.84 -33.72 21.22
C MET A 370 -42.46 -33.53 21.87
N ILE A 371 -41.96 -32.30 21.92
CA ILE A 371 -40.71 -31.95 22.59
C ILE A 371 -40.91 -30.78 23.54
N SER A 372 -40.06 -30.69 24.55
CA SER A 372 -40.06 -29.57 25.50
C SER A 372 -39.54 -28.27 24.87
N ARG A 373 -39.91 -27.15 25.47
CA ARG A 373 -39.35 -25.84 25.06
C ARG A 373 -37.84 -25.82 25.10
N LEU A 374 -37.22 -26.44 26.09
CA LEU A 374 -35.75 -26.53 26.19
C LEU A 374 -35.15 -27.23 24.96
N LYS A 375 -35.74 -28.38 24.54
CA LYS A 375 -35.27 -29.11 23.36
C LYS A 375 -35.44 -28.32 22.06
N TYR A 376 -36.49 -27.52 21.95
CA TYR A 376 -36.69 -26.61 20.83
C TYR A 376 -35.64 -25.52 20.80
N GLU A 377 -35.36 -24.88 21.95
CA GLU A 377 -34.34 -23.84 22.09
C GLU A 377 -32.92 -24.38 21.77
N GLU A 378 -32.58 -25.61 22.22
CA GLU A 378 -31.34 -26.30 21.85
C GLU A 378 -31.19 -26.52 20.33
N ALA A 379 -32.28 -26.91 19.66
CA ALA A 379 -32.27 -27.09 18.22
C ALA A 379 -32.15 -25.76 17.47
N GLN A 380 -32.76 -24.70 17.98
CA GLN A 380 -32.61 -23.33 17.47
C GLN A 380 -31.17 -22.82 17.61
N ASP A 381 -30.52 -23.02 18.76
CA ASP A 381 -29.16 -22.64 19.01
C ASP A 381 -28.20 -23.39 18.06
N THR A 382 -28.42 -24.68 17.82
CA THR A 382 -27.64 -25.47 16.88
C THR A 382 -27.77 -24.94 15.44
N TYR A 383 -28.96 -24.60 15.00
CA TYR A 383 -29.20 -24.02 13.68
C TYR A 383 -28.53 -22.65 13.56
N THR A 384 -28.66 -21.80 14.59
CA THR A 384 -28.00 -20.47 14.62
C THR A 384 -26.49 -20.61 14.55
N THR A 385 -25.89 -21.55 15.27
CA THR A 385 -24.44 -21.82 15.23
C THR A 385 -23.99 -22.24 13.82
N ALA A 386 -24.77 -23.06 13.13
CA ALA A 386 -24.48 -23.45 11.75
C ALA A 386 -24.55 -22.25 10.78
N GLN A 387 -25.54 -21.34 10.97
CA GLN A 387 -25.61 -20.09 10.22
C GLN A 387 -24.37 -19.22 10.44
N GLU A 388 -23.93 -19.09 11.68
CA GLU A 388 -22.75 -18.33 12.06
C GLU A 388 -21.47 -18.92 11.44
N THR A 389 -21.36 -20.25 11.44
CA THR A 389 -20.21 -20.94 10.82
C THR A 389 -20.17 -20.73 9.30
N ALA A 390 -21.33 -20.80 8.64
CA ALA A 390 -21.41 -20.56 7.20
C ALA A 390 -21.09 -19.11 6.83
N GLU A 391 -21.52 -18.12 7.60
CA GLU A 391 -21.20 -16.70 7.36
C GLU A 391 -19.73 -16.38 7.61
N ASN A 392 -19.11 -16.98 8.63
CA ASN A 392 -17.68 -16.88 8.87
C ASN A 392 -16.88 -17.48 7.70
N ALA A 393 -17.27 -18.67 7.23
CA ALA A 393 -16.64 -19.33 6.09
C ALA A 393 -16.77 -18.50 4.79
N ARG A 394 -17.92 -17.84 4.60
CA ARG A 394 -18.14 -16.91 3.49
C ARG A 394 -17.22 -15.69 3.56
N THR A 395 -17.06 -15.10 4.73
CA THR A 395 -16.15 -13.96 4.96
C THR A 395 -14.68 -14.35 4.76
N ASP A 396 -14.32 -15.55 5.23
CA ASP A 396 -12.98 -16.11 5.04
C ASP A 396 -12.66 -16.33 3.56
N LEU A 397 -13.62 -16.86 2.80
CA LEU A 397 -13.49 -17.06 1.35
C LEU A 397 -13.32 -15.71 0.63
N LEU A 398 -14.15 -14.71 0.97
CA LEU A 398 -14.03 -13.39 0.40
C LEU A 398 -12.64 -12.77 0.67
N THR A 399 -12.14 -12.90 1.90
CA THR A 399 -10.80 -12.43 2.27
C THR A 399 -9.70 -13.11 1.44
N ALA A 400 -9.78 -14.43 1.30
CA ALA A 400 -8.80 -15.19 0.53
C ALA A 400 -8.87 -14.87 -0.96
N TYR A 401 -10.07 -14.71 -1.51
CA TYR A 401 -10.31 -14.30 -2.89
C TYR A 401 -9.78 -12.89 -3.14
N ASN A 402 -10.09 -11.94 -2.28
CA ASN A 402 -9.60 -10.57 -2.40
C ASN A 402 -8.07 -10.48 -2.38
N ASN A 403 -7.42 -11.20 -1.48
CA ASN A 403 -5.96 -11.26 -1.43
C ASN A 403 -5.36 -11.92 -2.69
N TYR A 404 -6.04 -12.90 -3.28
CA TYR A 404 -5.64 -13.52 -4.54
C TYR A 404 -5.78 -12.53 -5.71
N GLU A 405 -6.88 -11.82 -5.80
CA GLU A 405 -7.11 -10.77 -6.81
C GLU A 405 -6.05 -9.66 -6.75
N TRP A 406 -5.70 -9.18 -5.56
CA TRP A 406 -4.62 -8.21 -5.40
C TRP A 406 -3.26 -8.78 -5.80
N ALA A 407 -3.03 -10.06 -5.53
CA ALA A 407 -1.80 -10.73 -5.95
C ALA A 407 -1.67 -10.81 -7.48
N THR A 408 -2.75 -11.01 -8.23
CA THR A 408 -2.72 -10.95 -9.72
C THR A 408 -2.38 -9.55 -10.24
N ARG A 409 -2.71 -8.51 -9.46
CA ARG A 409 -2.31 -7.11 -9.73
C ARG A 409 -0.89 -6.79 -9.26
N GLY A 410 -0.15 -7.79 -8.74
CA GLY A 410 1.23 -7.66 -8.27
C GLY A 410 1.39 -7.16 -6.83
N VAL A 411 0.28 -6.98 -6.11
CA VAL A 411 0.28 -6.53 -4.70
C VAL A 411 0.06 -7.72 -3.79
N MET A 412 1.06 -8.05 -3.00
CA MET A 412 0.97 -9.14 -2.01
C MET A 412 1.24 -8.57 -0.63
N SER A 413 0.39 -8.88 0.34
CA SER A 413 0.73 -8.61 1.73
C SER A 413 1.93 -9.47 2.10
N SER A 414 2.99 -8.87 2.64
CA SER A 414 4.05 -9.64 3.29
C SER A 414 3.39 -10.49 4.37
N ALA A 415 3.34 -11.81 4.17
CA ALA A 415 2.93 -12.71 5.23
C ALA A 415 3.97 -12.60 6.35
N ASN A 416 3.59 -11.93 7.45
CA ASN A 416 4.32 -12.02 8.71
C ASN A 416 4.25 -13.44 9.25
#